data_c43e168f34ce5249c7703de3c85b354c
#
_entry.id   c43e168f34ce5249c7703de3c85b354c
#
_cell.length_a   1.000
_cell.length_b   1.000
_cell.length_c   1.000
_cell.angle_alpha   90.00
_cell.angle_beta   90.00
_cell.angle_gamma   90.00
#
_symmetry.space_group_name_H-M   'P 1'
#
loop_
_entity.id
_entity.type
_entity.pdbx_description
1 polymer ?
#
loop_
_entity_poly.entity_id
_entity_poly.type
_entity_poly.pdbx_seq_one_letter_code
_entity_poly.pdbx_strand_id
1 'polypeptide(L)'
;MKTIVISSGDLTMGGLQKILVEYLKLIDKNKYRIVLLIANDYGKKNLFLEEIPKNVEIQFVRPYNLVSKIAELSKNRKILNRLLLKRYRYRSKRVFKSIFLEKLSKLGKIDLIIDFDGGLKSILDNLKAEKKIIWIHSSIRKHKQDNKSKISRYGEELKKYDKIIAICKEMNEEIKELYPFLSSEIEYIYNPLDCNNIIEQGNENIEKMTSYEKELIERDYFLAVSRLDTVQKDFETLIEGYSILKNKGIKEKLYIIGEGNGRVKIEKMIEEKNLGEDVILLGEKKNPYVWMKNSKLFIHSSRYEGLPTVLLEALMMDKFIVSSNCPTGPTEILTNPKAGELFDVGDANQLAEKVLKVLYDKDYQKELLKNIQLKKKEFELSEITEKFHKIIEESM
;
A
#
# COMPACT_ATOMS: atom_id res chain seq x y z
N MET A 1 -20.37 22.46 -12.97
CA MET A 1 -19.75 21.27 -12.35
C MET A 1 -18.40 21.70 -11.78
N LYS A 2 -18.14 21.41 -10.50
CA LYS A 2 -16.83 21.72 -9.87
C LYS A 2 -15.75 20.77 -10.38
N THR A 3 -14.51 21.25 -10.49
CA THR A 3 -13.38 20.49 -11.03
C THR A 3 -12.46 20.01 -9.90
N ILE A 4 -12.28 18.69 -9.81
CA ILE A 4 -11.33 18.03 -8.91
C ILE A 4 -10.16 17.52 -9.74
N VAL A 5 -8.95 17.92 -9.38
CA VAL A 5 -7.70 17.38 -9.93
C VAL A 5 -7.07 16.46 -8.91
N ILE A 6 -6.81 15.22 -9.27
CA ILE A 6 -6.11 14.25 -8.42
C ILE A 6 -4.73 14.00 -9.03
N SER A 7 -3.68 14.11 -8.23
CA SER A 7 -2.30 13.82 -8.64
C SER A 7 -1.79 12.56 -7.97
N SER A 8 -1.23 11.65 -8.77
CA SER A 8 -0.55 10.44 -8.26
C SER A 8 0.70 10.12 -9.07
N GLY A 9 1.59 9.30 -8.50
CA GLY A 9 2.90 8.98 -9.07
C GLY A 9 2.83 8.12 -10.33
N ASP A 10 2.10 7.02 -10.28
CA ASP A 10 1.96 6.04 -11.36
C ASP A 10 0.74 5.13 -11.17
N LEU A 11 0.54 4.20 -12.11
CA LEU A 11 -0.53 3.20 -12.11
C LEU A 11 0.03 1.77 -12.21
N THR A 12 1.26 1.55 -11.74
CA THR A 12 1.88 0.22 -11.72
C THR A 12 1.29 -0.66 -10.59
N MET A 13 1.70 -1.92 -10.51
CA MET A 13 1.22 -2.81 -9.45
C MET A 13 1.62 -2.28 -8.06
N GLY A 14 0.63 -2.09 -7.19
CA GLY A 14 0.83 -1.67 -5.80
C GLY A 14 -0.46 -1.36 -5.06
N GLY A 15 -0.42 -1.47 -3.73
CA GLY A 15 -1.58 -1.20 -2.87
C GLY A 15 -2.08 0.25 -2.97
N LEU A 16 -1.16 1.22 -3.11
CA LEU A 16 -1.51 2.63 -3.25
C LEU A 16 -2.32 2.89 -4.53
N GLN A 17 -1.91 2.28 -5.64
CA GLN A 17 -2.56 2.43 -6.94
C GLN A 17 -3.97 1.80 -6.93
N LYS A 18 -4.10 0.64 -6.30
CA LYS A 18 -5.40 0.00 -6.09
C LYS A 18 -6.34 0.91 -5.28
N ILE A 19 -5.86 1.48 -4.19
CA ILE A 19 -6.64 2.40 -3.35
C ILE A 19 -7.02 3.68 -4.09
N LEU A 20 -6.15 4.20 -4.95
CA LEU A 20 -6.49 5.34 -5.81
C LEU A 20 -7.70 5.01 -6.70
N VAL A 21 -7.72 3.84 -7.32
CA VAL A 21 -8.85 3.40 -8.16
C VAL A 21 -10.12 3.30 -7.33
N GLU A 22 -10.05 2.73 -6.13
CA GLU A 22 -11.23 2.65 -5.26
C GLU A 22 -11.76 4.04 -4.88
N TYR A 23 -10.91 5.01 -4.51
CA TYR A 23 -11.35 6.38 -4.27
C TYR A 23 -11.98 7.03 -5.50
N LEU A 24 -11.43 6.80 -6.71
CA LEU A 24 -12.00 7.33 -7.95
C LEU A 24 -13.40 6.79 -8.23
N LYS A 25 -13.71 5.56 -7.83
CA LYS A 25 -15.06 4.97 -7.96
C LYS A 25 -16.08 5.63 -7.03
N LEU A 26 -15.62 6.17 -5.88
CA LEU A 26 -16.49 6.81 -4.90
C LEU A 26 -16.91 8.25 -5.27
N ILE A 27 -16.18 8.92 -6.16
CA ILE A 27 -16.48 10.32 -6.50
C ILE A 27 -17.75 10.41 -7.36
N ASP A 28 -18.71 11.23 -6.95
CA ASP A 28 -19.96 11.44 -7.69
C ASP A 28 -19.71 12.15 -9.02
N LYS A 29 -19.79 11.38 -10.11
CA LYS A 29 -19.59 11.82 -11.48
C LYS A 29 -20.62 12.86 -11.96
N ASN A 30 -21.76 12.99 -11.28
CA ASN A 30 -22.79 13.96 -11.65
C ASN A 30 -22.53 15.34 -11.02
N LYS A 31 -21.80 15.36 -9.90
CA LYS A 31 -21.43 16.60 -9.17
C LYS A 31 -20.09 17.17 -9.66
N TYR A 32 -19.12 16.30 -10.03
CA TYR A 32 -17.72 16.68 -10.23
C TYR A 32 -17.15 16.26 -11.57
N ARG A 33 -16.38 17.15 -12.20
CA ARG A 33 -15.44 16.82 -13.27
C ARG A 33 -14.14 16.33 -12.61
N ILE A 34 -13.70 15.13 -12.97
CA ILE A 34 -12.52 14.51 -12.36
C ILE A 34 -11.40 14.44 -13.38
N VAL A 35 -10.24 15.02 -13.05
CA VAL A 35 -9.02 14.95 -13.85
C VAL A 35 -7.92 14.28 -13.04
N LEU A 36 -7.44 13.14 -13.52
CA LEU A 36 -6.34 12.39 -12.91
C LEU A 36 -5.01 12.70 -13.63
N LEU A 37 -4.10 13.37 -12.94
CA LEU A 37 -2.75 13.67 -13.42
C LEU A 37 -1.76 12.64 -12.89
N ILE A 38 -1.29 11.73 -13.74
CA ILE A 38 -0.30 10.71 -13.39
C ILE A 38 1.10 11.22 -13.71
N ALA A 39 1.95 11.26 -12.68
CA ALA A 39 3.29 11.83 -12.78
C ALA A 39 4.19 11.07 -13.79
N ASN A 40 4.06 9.75 -13.89
CA ASN A 40 4.93 8.92 -14.73
C ASN A 40 4.11 7.94 -15.59
N ASP A 41 4.39 7.92 -16.88
CA ASP A 41 3.88 6.91 -17.78
C ASP A 41 4.85 5.71 -17.85
N TYR A 42 4.39 4.53 -17.41
CA TYR A 42 5.13 3.27 -17.51
C TYR A 42 4.64 2.37 -18.65
N GLY A 43 3.82 2.90 -19.58
CA GLY A 43 3.28 2.17 -20.74
C GLY A 43 2.47 0.93 -20.30
N LYS A 44 2.79 -0.23 -20.84
CA LYS A 44 2.08 -1.50 -20.52
C LYS A 44 2.14 -1.91 -19.04
N LYS A 45 2.98 -1.27 -18.23
CA LYS A 45 3.07 -1.53 -16.78
C LYS A 45 2.09 -0.70 -15.95
N ASN A 46 1.31 0.18 -16.58
CA ASN A 46 0.20 0.88 -15.93
C ASN A 46 -1.01 -0.07 -15.81
N LEU A 47 -0.90 -1.08 -14.93
CA LEU A 47 -1.84 -2.21 -14.87
C LEU A 47 -3.24 -1.80 -14.41
N PHE A 48 -3.36 -0.73 -13.62
CA PHE A 48 -4.65 -0.22 -13.14
C PHE A 48 -5.34 0.76 -14.10
N LEU A 49 -4.75 1.03 -15.28
CA LEU A 49 -5.32 1.99 -16.22
C LEU A 49 -6.72 1.60 -16.70
N GLU A 50 -6.97 0.32 -16.92
CA GLU A 50 -8.25 -0.22 -17.38
C GLU A 50 -9.32 -0.26 -16.29
N GLU A 51 -8.91 -0.18 -15.01
CA GLU A 51 -9.82 -0.20 -13.87
C GLU A 51 -10.33 1.19 -13.48
N ILE A 52 -9.75 2.25 -14.05
CA ILE A 52 -10.18 3.63 -13.79
C ILE A 52 -11.56 3.88 -14.42
N PRO A 53 -12.49 4.50 -13.67
CA PRO A 53 -13.82 4.82 -14.18
C PRO A 53 -13.76 5.67 -15.46
N LYS A 54 -14.58 5.35 -16.46
CA LYS A 54 -14.59 5.99 -17.79
C LYS A 54 -14.88 7.50 -17.79
N ASN A 55 -15.45 8.01 -16.70
CA ASN A 55 -15.74 9.44 -16.54
C ASN A 55 -14.55 10.25 -15.98
N VAL A 56 -13.41 9.61 -15.71
CA VAL A 56 -12.19 10.27 -15.24
C VAL A 56 -11.32 10.63 -16.44
N GLU A 57 -10.97 11.91 -16.56
CA GLU A 57 -10.00 12.36 -17.57
C GLU A 57 -8.58 12.01 -17.10
N ILE A 58 -7.89 11.12 -17.81
CA ILE A 58 -6.54 10.69 -17.43
C ILE A 58 -5.50 11.42 -18.28
N GLN A 59 -4.47 11.97 -17.64
CA GLN A 59 -3.38 12.64 -18.33
C GLN A 59 -2.03 12.30 -17.68
N PHE A 60 -1.07 11.82 -18.48
CA PHE A 60 0.30 11.58 -18.03
C PHE A 60 1.17 12.84 -18.15
N VAL A 61 2.02 13.09 -17.14
CA VAL A 61 2.87 14.28 -17.07
C VAL A 61 4.26 14.00 -17.66
N ARG A 62 4.95 12.94 -17.24
CA ARG A 62 6.22 12.50 -17.83
C ARG A 62 5.97 11.38 -18.82
N PRO A 63 6.36 11.56 -20.10
CA PRO A 63 6.10 10.56 -21.13
C PRO A 63 6.96 9.30 -20.93
N TYR A 64 6.46 8.17 -21.42
CA TYR A 64 7.07 6.83 -21.30
C TYR A 64 8.57 6.81 -21.68
N ASN A 65 8.97 7.45 -22.78
CA ASN A 65 10.36 7.46 -23.24
C ASN A 65 11.32 8.11 -22.22
N LEU A 66 10.88 9.14 -21.50
CA LEU A 66 11.68 9.77 -20.45
C LEU A 66 11.77 8.88 -19.21
N VAL A 67 10.64 8.29 -18.80
CA VAL A 67 10.56 7.41 -17.63
C VAL A 67 11.35 6.13 -17.84
N SER A 68 11.19 5.47 -18.99
CA SER A 68 11.91 4.24 -19.35
C SER A 68 13.42 4.46 -19.44
N LYS A 69 13.88 5.61 -20.00
CA LYS A 69 15.31 5.93 -20.06
C LYS A 69 15.93 6.14 -18.67
N ILE A 70 15.21 6.78 -17.76
CA ILE A 70 15.67 6.92 -16.37
C ILE A 70 15.75 5.55 -15.68
N ALA A 71 14.78 4.68 -15.91
CA ALA A 71 14.77 3.31 -15.35
C ALA A 71 15.95 2.48 -15.90
N GLU A 72 16.21 2.53 -17.21
CA GLU A 72 17.36 1.87 -17.85
C GLU A 72 18.69 2.34 -17.25
N LEU A 73 18.90 3.65 -17.18
CA LEU A 73 20.14 4.25 -16.67
C LEU A 73 20.35 3.93 -15.17
N SER A 74 19.27 3.77 -14.40
CA SER A 74 19.37 3.47 -12.97
C SER A 74 19.85 2.04 -12.67
N LYS A 75 19.62 1.09 -13.59
CA LYS A 75 20.09 -0.30 -13.48
C LYS A 75 21.58 -0.45 -13.75
N ASN A 76 22.18 0.48 -14.50
CA ASN A 76 23.56 0.37 -14.94
C ASN A 76 24.49 1.24 -14.07
N ARG A 77 25.40 0.61 -13.32
CA ARG A 77 26.29 1.26 -12.34
C ARG A 77 27.54 1.95 -12.93
N LYS A 78 27.76 1.94 -14.26
CA LYS A 78 28.93 2.59 -14.90
C LYS A 78 28.93 4.10 -14.62
N ILE A 79 30.12 4.68 -14.45
CA ILE A 79 30.31 6.11 -14.09
C ILE A 79 29.61 7.04 -15.09
N LEU A 80 29.78 6.78 -16.38
CA LEU A 80 29.15 7.58 -17.45
C LEU A 80 27.61 7.58 -17.31
N ASN A 81 27.01 6.43 -16.99
CA ASN A 81 25.57 6.32 -16.80
C ASN A 81 25.08 7.07 -15.55
N ARG A 82 25.91 7.20 -14.51
CA ARG A 82 25.58 8.03 -13.33
C ARG A 82 25.47 9.52 -13.69
N LEU A 83 26.36 10.04 -14.52
CA LEU A 83 26.29 11.42 -14.99
C LEU A 83 25.07 11.65 -15.89
N LEU A 84 24.82 10.74 -16.84
CA LEU A 84 23.64 10.77 -17.69
C LEU A 84 22.36 10.68 -16.85
N LEU A 85 22.30 9.78 -15.89
CA LEU A 85 21.15 9.62 -14.98
C LEU A 85 20.87 10.92 -14.20
N LYS A 86 21.93 11.61 -13.70
CA LYS A 86 21.78 12.90 -13.01
C LYS A 86 21.17 13.95 -13.95
N ARG A 87 21.64 14.02 -15.21
CA ARG A 87 21.12 14.94 -16.24
C ARG A 87 19.65 14.63 -16.58
N TYR A 88 19.30 13.34 -16.77
CA TYR A 88 17.94 12.93 -17.07
C TYR A 88 16.99 13.17 -15.90
N ARG A 89 17.42 12.94 -14.65
CA ARG A 89 16.64 13.26 -13.44
C ARG A 89 16.38 14.77 -13.31
N TYR A 90 17.38 15.59 -13.60
CA TYR A 90 17.20 17.06 -13.61
C TYR A 90 16.20 17.49 -14.69
N ARG A 91 16.36 16.98 -15.92
CA ARG A 91 15.41 17.22 -17.02
C ARG A 91 13.99 16.75 -16.62
N SER A 92 13.86 15.59 -16.03
CA SER A 92 12.59 15.03 -15.57
C SER A 92 11.85 15.93 -14.57
N LYS A 93 12.58 16.57 -13.64
CA LYS A 93 12.00 17.54 -12.71
C LYS A 93 11.45 18.77 -13.42
N ARG A 94 12.20 19.31 -14.39
CA ARG A 94 11.75 20.47 -15.18
C ARG A 94 10.54 20.12 -16.04
N VAL A 95 10.58 18.98 -16.72
CA VAL A 95 9.46 18.45 -17.52
C VAL A 95 8.22 18.29 -16.66
N PHE A 96 8.35 17.68 -15.48
CA PHE A 96 7.23 17.54 -14.55
C PHE A 96 6.61 18.90 -14.22
N LYS A 97 7.40 19.85 -13.74
CA LYS A 97 6.89 21.18 -13.38
C LYS A 97 6.21 21.88 -14.55
N SER A 98 6.88 21.93 -15.72
CA SER A 98 6.37 22.65 -16.90
C SER A 98 5.07 22.02 -17.40
N ILE A 99 5.06 20.70 -17.66
CA ILE A 99 3.90 20.00 -18.23
C ILE A 99 2.74 19.96 -17.24
N PHE A 100 3.02 19.73 -15.94
CA PHE A 100 1.98 19.72 -14.93
C PHE A 100 1.24 21.04 -14.86
N LEU A 101 1.97 22.17 -14.79
CA LEU A 101 1.38 23.50 -14.74
C LEU A 101 0.68 23.89 -16.05
N GLU A 102 1.25 23.51 -17.20
CA GLU A 102 0.58 23.69 -18.51
C GLU A 102 -0.76 22.94 -18.57
N LYS A 103 -0.79 21.68 -18.10
CA LYS A 103 -2.04 20.92 -18.07
C LYS A 103 -3.08 21.56 -17.16
N LEU A 104 -2.69 22.00 -15.97
CA LEU A 104 -3.60 22.70 -15.06
C LEU A 104 -4.14 23.98 -15.69
N SER A 105 -3.31 24.77 -16.38
CA SER A 105 -3.75 26.03 -16.99
C SER A 105 -4.82 25.86 -18.09
N LYS A 106 -4.89 24.68 -18.70
CA LYS A 106 -5.89 24.32 -19.72
C LYS A 106 -7.24 23.87 -19.12
N LEU A 107 -7.28 23.55 -17.83
CA LEU A 107 -8.51 23.06 -17.16
C LEU A 107 -9.47 24.19 -16.77
N GLY A 108 -9.01 25.44 -16.76
CA GLY A 108 -9.79 26.57 -16.27
C GLY A 108 -9.77 26.65 -14.74
N LYS A 109 -10.93 26.92 -14.13
CA LYS A 109 -11.08 26.98 -12.67
C LYS A 109 -10.92 25.56 -12.09
N ILE A 110 -10.08 25.45 -11.07
CA ILE A 110 -9.86 24.23 -10.31
C ILE A 110 -10.34 24.49 -8.87
N ASP A 111 -11.37 23.77 -8.45
CA ASP A 111 -11.96 23.94 -7.14
C ASP A 111 -11.14 23.17 -6.08
N LEU A 112 -10.65 21.96 -6.41
CA LEU A 112 -9.89 21.14 -5.48
C LEU A 112 -8.72 20.44 -6.18
N ILE A 113 -7.53 20.47 -5.57
CA ILE A 113 -6.40 19.60 -5.90
C ILE A 113 -6.18 18.61 -4.76
N ILE A 114 -6.15 17.33 -5.10
CA ILE A 114 -5.78 16.23 -4.21
C ILE A 114 -4.38 15.73 -4.57
N ASP A 115 -3.43 15.94 -3.68
CA ASP A 115 -2.09 15.34 -3.75
C ASP A 115 -2.14 13.97 -3.07
N PHE A 116 -2.38 12.93 -3.88
CA PHE A 116 -2.70 11.60 -3.36
C PHE A 116 -1.49 10.89 -2.75
N ASP A 117 -0.28 11.18 -3.21
CA ASP A 117 0.95 10.50 -2.76
C ASP A 117 2.09 11.46 -2.35
N GLY A 118 1.80 12.73 -2.18
CA GLY A 118 2.78 13.75 -1.77
C GLY A 118 3.75 14.15 -2.88
N GLY A 119 3.38 13.94 -4.15
CA GLY A 119 4.22 14.23 -5.31
C GLY A 119 4.32 15.70 -5.69
N LEU A 120 3.42 16.55 -5.21
CA LEU A 120 3.29 17.95 -5.66
C LEU A 120 4.17 18.96 -4.91
N LYS A 121 4.88 18.55 -3.87
CA LYS A 121 5.62 19.44 -2.98
C LYS A 121 6.56 20.43 -3.71
N SER A 122 7.16 20.02 -4.83
CA SER A 122 8.08 20.89 -5.58
C SER A 122 7.40 21.98 -6.41
N ILE A 123 6.08 21.95 -6.53
CA ILE A 123 5.29 22.88 -7.34
C ILE A 123 4.13 23.52 -6.57
N LEU A 124 3.96 23.21 -5.28
CA LEU A 124 2.84 23.69 -4.45
C LEU A 124 2.62 25.20 -4.53
N ASP A 125 3.68 26.00 -4.49
CA ASP A 125 3.60 27.47 -4.55
C ASP A 125 3.13 27.97 -5.93
N ASN A 126 3.11 27.11 -6.94
CA ASN A 126 2.69 27.44 -8.30
C ASN A 126 1.28 26.93 -8.63
N LEU A 127 0.67 26.17 -7.73
CA LEU A 127 -0.66 25.59 -7.94
C LEU A 127 -1.74 26.65 -7.71
N LYS A 128 -2.54 26.86 -8.75
CA LYS A 128 -3.72 27.74 -8.72
C LYS A 128 -4.97 26.87 -8.56
N ALA A 129 -5.40 26.63 -7.35
CA ALA A 129 -6.63 25.96 -7.00
C ALA A 129 -7.24 26.64 -5.77
N GLU A 130 -8.56 26.53 -5.59
CA GLU A 130 -9.22 27.13 -4.42
C GLU A 130 -8.80 26.40 -3.14
N LYS A 131 -8.73 25.06 -3.21
CA LYS A 131 -8.34 24.21 -2.09
C LYS A 131 -7.33 23.14 -2.51
N LYS A 132 -6.49 22.71 -1.56
CA LYS A 132 -5.47 21.67 -1.72
C LYS A 132 -5.51 20.71 -0.55
N ILE A 133 -5.61 19.43 -0.83
CA ILE A 133 -5.61 18.37 0.19
C ILE A 133 -4.45 17.42 -0.10
N ILE A 134 -3.85 16.87 0.94
CA ILE A 134 -2.84 15.81 0.82
C ILE A 134 -3.29 14.55 1.55
N TRP A 135 -3.07 13.36 0.93
CA TRP A 135 -3.14 12.07 1.60
C TRP A 135 -1.77 11.63 2.09
N ILE A 136 -1.70 11.08 3.29
CA ILE A 136 -0.48 10.54 3.88
C ILE A 136 -0.68 9.05 4.09
N HIS A 137 0.13 8.24 3.38
CA HIS A 137 -0.03 6.79 3.28
C HIS A 137 0.97 5.97 4.10
N SER A 138 1.83 6.60 4.88
CA SER A 138 2.79 5.90 5.75
C SER A 138 3.24 6.78 6.92
N SER A 139 3.71 6.15 8.01
CA SER A 139 4.28 6.85 9.14
C SER A 139 5.34 7.87 8.71
N ILE A 140 5.15 9.13 9.09
CA ILE A 140 6.09 10.22 8.78
C ILE A 140 7.42 9.99 9.50
N ARG A 141 7.39 9.59 10.77
CA ARG A 141 8.59 9.30 11.56
C ARG A 141 9.46 8.28 10.82
N LYS A 142 8.89 7.16 10.45
CA LYS A 142 9.63 6.05 9.80
C LYS A 142 10.04 6.38 8.38
N HIS A 143 9.15 6.99 7.59
CA HIS A 143 9.50 7.43 6.23
C HIS A 143 10.63 8.46 6.22
N LYS A 144 10.70 9.35 7.21
CA LYS A 144 11.79 10.32 7.37
C LYS A 144 12.98 9.78 8.20
N GLN A 145 12.97 8.48 8.55
CA GLN A 145 14.02 7.82 9.33
C GLN A 145 14.28 8.50 10.68
N ASP A 146 13.23 8.91 11.37
CA ASP A 146 13.26 9.65 12.64
C ASP A 146 14.16 10.92 12.62
N ASN A 147 14.47 11.44 11.43
CA ASN A 147 15.33 12.61 11.26
C ASN A 147 14.55 13.91 11.54
N LYS A 148 14.83 14.52 12.69
CA LYS A 148 14.14 15.72 13.18
C LYS A 148 14.09 16.86 12.15
N SER A 149 15.20 17.14 11.45
CA SER A 149 15.27 18.20 10.43
C SER A 149 14.38 17.91 9.22
N LYS A 150 14.34 16.65 8.76
CA LYS A 150 13.44 16.25 7.66
C LYS A 150 11.98 16.31 8.08
N ILE A 151 11.67 15.91 9.32
CA ILE A 151 10.32 15.96 9.90
C ILE A 151 9.87 17.41 10.01
N SER A 152 10.66 18.29 10.63
CA SER A 152 10.32 19.72 10.77
C SER A 152 10.10 20.39 9.41
N ARG A 153 10.97 20.16 8.43
CA ARG A 153 10.80 20.72 7.07
C ARG A 153 9.53 20.19 6.39
N TYR A 154 9.16 18.94 6.62
CA TYR A 154 7.94 18.38 6.08
C TYR A 154 6.69 19.04 6.67
N GLY A 155 6.70 19.40 7.95
CA GLY A 155 5.64 20.17 8.57
C GLY A 155 5.43 21.55 7.92
N GLU A 156 6.52 22.24 7.54
CA GLU A 156 6.42 23.49 6.79
C GLU A 156 5.84 23.31 5.37
N GLU A 157 6.10 22.16 4.77
CA GLU A 157 5.48 21.78 3.48
C GLU A 157 3.99 21.51 3.64
N LEU A 158 3.57 20.86 4.74
CA LEU A 158 2.18 20.54 5.03
C LEU A 158 1.31 21.77 5.31
N LYS A 159 1.86 22.87 5.85
CA LYS A 159 1.14 24.16 6.02
C LYS A 159 0.53 24.72 4.73
N LYS A 160 0.98 24.25 3.57
CA LYS A 160 0.51 24.71 2.25
C LYS A 160 -0.76 23.99 1.78
N TYR A 161 -1.23 23.01 2.52
CA TYR A 161 -2.47 22.30 2.27
C TYR A 161 -3.55 22.78 3.20
N ASP A 162 -4.78 22.84 2.72
CA ASP A 162 -5.96 23.23 3.49
C ASP A 162 -6.46 22.09 4.38
N LYS A 163 -6.18 20.83 3.97
CA LYS A 163 -6.53 19.64 4.75
C LYS A 163 -5.49 18.53 4.55
N ILE A 164 -5.20 17.78 5.59
CA ILE A 164 -4.25 16.66 5.62
C ILE A 164 -5.02 15.41 6.03
N ILE A 165 -5.01 14.40 5.16
CA ILE A 165 -5.75 13.17 5.38
C ILE A 165 -4.78 12.04 5.72
N ALA A 166 -4.91 11.51 6.93
CA ALA A 166 -4.26 10.28 7.35
C ALA A 166 -5.12 9.06 6.96
N ILE A 167 -4.52 7.91 6.70
CA ILE A 167 -5.27 6.71 6.30
C ILE A 167 -5.64 5.78 7.46
N CYS A 168 -5.34 6.16 8.71
CA CYS A 168 -5.77 5.48 9.92
C CYS A 168 -5.68 6.41 11.15
N LYS A 169 -6.32 6.01 12.25
CA LYS A 169 -6.33 6.79 13.51
C LYS A 169 -4.94 6.97 14.10
N GLU A 170 -4.17 5.89 14.14
CA GLU A 170 -2.80 5.88 14.68
C GLU A 170 -1.90 6.87 13.96
N MET A 171 -2.02 6.94 12.62
CA MET A 171 -1.29 7.92 11.82
C MET A 171 -1.81 9.36 12.04
N ASN A 172 -3.11 9.54 12.20
CA ASN A 172 -3.70 10.82 12.53
C ASN A 172 -3.12 11.39 13.83
N GLU A 173 -2.99 10.57 14.87
CA GLU A 173 -2.38 10.97 16.13
C GLU A 173 -0.87 11.23 15.97
N GLU A 174 -0.14 10.40 15.23
CA GLU A 174 1.27 10.66 14.93
C GLU A 174 1.47 12.04 14.28
N ILE A 175 0.60 12.42 13.31
CA ILE A 175 0.73 13.68 12.59
C ILE A 175 0.41 14.86 13.53
N LYS A 176 -0.59 14.72 14.38
CA LYS A 176 -0.95 15.76 15.38
C LYS A 176 0.15 15.96 16.42
N GLU A 177 0.77 14.88 16.89
CA GLU A 177 1.94 14.96 17.79
C GLU A 177 3.12 15.67 17.14
N LEU A 178 3.42 15.34 15.88
CA LEU A 178 4.54 15.93 15.13
C LEU A 178 4.30 17.39 14.79
N TYR A 179 3.04 17.76 14.53
CA TYR A 179 2.65 19.08 14.02
C TYR A 179 1.40 19.62 14.76
N PRO A 180 1.48 19.93 16.07
CA PRO A 180 0.33 20.42 16.85
C PRO A 180 -0.32 21.67 16.24
N PHE A 181 0.47 22.47 15.52
CA PHE A 181 0.01 23.68 14.82
C PHE A 181 -0.85 23.41 13.57
N LEU A 182 -1.04 22.14 13.18
CA LEU A 182 -1.92 21.71 12.06
C LEU A 182 -3.07 20.84 12.55
N SER A 183 -3.34 20.78 13.85
CA SER A 183 -4.29 19.80 14.41
C SER A 183 -5.72 19.97 13.91
N SER A 184 -6.12 21.20 13.53
CA SER A 184 -7.44 21.51 12.97
C SER A 184 -7.60 21.05 11.50
N GLU A 185 -6.50 20.94 10.77
CA GLU A 185 -6.48 20.56 9.37
C GLU A 185 -6.30 19.05 9.15
N ILE A 186 -6.03 18.28 10.24
CA ILE A 186 -5.73 16.86 10.16
C ILE A 186 -6.98 16.03 10.46
N GLU A 187 -7.37 15.20 9.49
CA GLU A 187 -8.42 14.20 9.64
C GLU A 187 -7.89 12.82 9.20
N TYR A 188 -8.64 11.76 9.53
CA TYR A 188 -8.33 10.43 9.00
C TYR A 188 -9.52 9.84 8.26
N ILE A 189 -9.24 8.99 7.30
CA ILE A 189 -10.20 8.12 6.63
C ILE A 189 -9.51 6.80 6.30
N TYR A 190 -10.18 5.70 6.57
CA TYR A 190 -9.66 4.40 6.14
C TYR A 190 -9.67 4.27 4.62
N ASN A 191 -8.74 3.48 4.10
CA ASN A 191 -8.71 3.17 2.69
C ASN A 191 -9.96 2.38 2.30
N PRO A 192 -10.68 2.77 1.24
CA PRO A 192 -11.81 2.02 0.74
C PRO A 192 -11.35 0.67 0.18
N LEU A 193 -12.11 -0.36 0.49
CA LEU A 193 -11.90 -1.71 -0.04
C LEU A 193 -13.24 -2.25 -0.55
N ASP A 194 -13.24 -2.71 -1.78
CA ASP A 194 -14.38 -3.46 -2.32
C ASP A 194 -14.33 -4.90 -1.81
N CYS A 195 -14.90 -5.11 -0.61
CA CYS A 195 -14.90 -6.40 0.07
C CYS A 195 -15.59 -7.49 -0.76
N ASN A 196 -16.68 -7.15 -1.48
CA ASN A 196 -17.40 -8.11 -2.31
C ASN A 196 -16.52 -8.59 -3.47
N ASN A 197 -15.86 -7.67 -4.16
CA ASN A 197 -14.93 -8.00 -5.25
C ASN A 197 -13.73 -8.84 -4.74
N ILE A 198 -13.19 -8.55 -3.55
CA ILE A 198 -12.13 -9.34 -2.94
C ILE A 198 -12.60 -10.79 -2.71
N ILE A 199 -13.80 -10.96 -2.14
CA ILE A 199 -14.38 -12.29 -1.88
C ILE A 199 -14.67 -13.04 -3.18
N GLU A 200 -15.24 -12.35 -4.19
CA GLU A 200 -15.50 -12.91 -5.52
C GLU A 200 -14.20 -13.39 -6.20
N GLN A 201 -13.17 -12.56 -6.21
CA GLN A 201 -11.87 -12.92 -6.76
C GLN A 201 -11.22 -14.09 -6.00
N GLY A 202 -11.43 -14.19 -4.69
CA GLY A 202 -10.99 -15.34 -3.90
C GLY A 202 -11.72 -16.64 -4.24
N ASN A 203 -12.92 -16.54 -4.81
CA ASN A 203 -13.74 -17.66 -5.30
C ASN A 203 -13.51 -18.01 -6.77
N GLU A 204 -12.61 -17.30 -7.46
CA GLU A 204 -12.30 -17.62 -8.86
C GLU A 204 -11.85 -19.07 -9.04
N ASN A 205 -12.22 -19.62 -10.21
CA ASN A 205 -11.95 -21.02 -10.50
C ASN A 205 -10.45 -21.28 -10.64
N ILE A 206 -9.93 -22.16 -9.80
CA ILE A 206 -8.54 -22.66 -9.79
C ILE A 206 -8.17 -23.31 -11.14
N GLU A 207 -9.14 -23.75 -11.93
CA GLU A 207 -8.90 -24.36 -13.25
C GLU A 207 -8.11 -23.47 -14.22
N LYS A 208 -8.20 -22.15 -14.05
CA LYS A 208 -7.43 -21.19 -14.87
C LYS A 208 -5.94 -21.11 -14.49
N MET A 209 -5.53 -21.74 -13.39
CA MET A 209 -4.15 -21.77 -12.93
C MET A 209 -3.34 -22.78 -13.73
N THR A 210 -2.02 -22.58 -13.77
CA THR A 210 -1.09 -23.58 -14.31
C THR A 210 -1.12 -24.88 -13.49
N SER A 211 -0.72 -25.99 -14.07
CA SER A 211 -0.67 -27.29 -13.35
C SER A 211 0.18 -27.19 -12.07
N TYR A 212 1.30 -26.47 -12.16
CA TYR A 212 2.18 -26.23 -11.02
C TYR A 212 1.49 -25.41 -9.91
N GLU A 213 0.77 -24.34 -10.26
CA GLU A 213 0.04 -23.54 -9.28
C GLU A 213 -1.10 -24.32 -8.61
N LYS A 214 -1.78 -25.20 -9.36
CA LYS A 214 -2.80 -26.11 -8.82
C LYS A 214 -2.21 -27.04 -7.77
N GLU A 215 -1.07 -27.66 -8.08
CA GLU A 215 -0.37 -28.51 -7.13
C GLU A 215 0.03 -27.76 -5.85
N LEU A 216 0.50 -26.52 -5.97
CA LEU A 216 0.91 -25.71 -4.82
C LEU A 216 -0.27 -25.30 -3.95
N ILE A 217 -1.41 -24.91 -4.53
CA ILE A 217 -2.55 -24.39 -3.79
C ILE A 217 -3.31 -25.49 -3.04
N GLU A 218 -3.16 -26.75 -3.46
CA GLU A 218 -3.73 -27.93 -2.76
C GLU A 218 -2.93 -28.33 -1.51
N ARG A 219 -1.72 -27.85 -1.36
CA ARG A 219 -0.89 -28.09 -0.17
C ARG A 219 -1.34 -27.20 1.00
N ASP A 220 -0.98 -27.62 2.20
CA ASP A 220 -1.12 -26.78 3.39
C ASP A 220 0.00 -25.72 3.43
N TYR A 221 -0.35 -24.45 3.52
CA TYR A 221 0.63 -23.36 3.54
C TYR A 221 0.22 -22.13 4.34
N PHE A 222 1.21 -21.39 4.78
CA PHE A 222 1.10 -20.02 5.24
C PHE A 222 1.37 -19.08 4.08
N LEU A 223 0.69 -17.93 4.06
CA LEU A 223 0.84 -16.95 3.00
C LEU A 223 1.37 -15.63 3.53
N ALA A 224 2.33 -15.04 2.82
CA ALA A 224 2.72 -13.64 2.94
C ALA A 224 2.57 -12.95 1.58
N VAL A 225 1.99 -11.75 1.57
CA VAL A 225 1.81 -10.95 0.34
C VAL A 225 2.42 -9.58 0.55
N SER A 226 3.49 -9.25 -0.17
CA SER A 226 4.11 -7.93 -0.08
C SER A 226 5.10 -7.67 -1.21
N ARG A 227 5.42 -6.39 -1.47
CA ARG A 227 6.58 -6.06 -2.30
C ARG A 227 7.85 -6.64 -1.68
N LEU A 228 8.75 -7.18 -2.50
CA LEU A 228 10.04 -7.67 -2.04
C LEU A 228 11.03 -6.51 -1.82
N ASP A 229 10.70 -5.66 -0.84
CA ASP A 229 11.47 -4.51 -0.38
C ASP A 229 12.00 -4.79 1.03
N THR A 230 13.27 -5.13 1.15
CA THR A 230 13.89 -5.51 2.43
C THR A 230 14.17 -4.33 3.37
N VAL A 231 13.82 -3.09 3.00
CA VAL A 231 13.92 -1.93 3.89
C VAL A 231 12.67 -1.80 4.74
N GLN A 232 11.51 -1.84 4.12
CA GLN A 232 10.21 -1.74 4.78
C GLN A 232 9.72 -3.10 5.28
N LYS A 233 9.82 -4.14 4.46
CA LYS A 233 9.35 -5.49 4.78
C LYS A 233 10.45 -6.29 5.46
N ASP A 234 10.09 -6.96 6.55
CA ASP A 234 11.02 -7.67 7.42
C ASP A 234 11.10 -9.17 7.09
N PHE A 235 11.67 -9.45 5.90
CA PHE A 235 11.86 -10.83 5.47
C PHE A 235 12.85 -11.61 6.33
N GLU A 236 13.78 -10.93 7.01
CA GLU A 236 14.72 -11.55 7.94
C GLU A 236 13.95 -12.22 9.08
N THR A 237 13.06 -11.48 9.74
CA THR A 237 12.20 -12.02 10.81
C THR A 237 11.23 -13.08 10.29
N LEU A 238 10.65 -12.90 9.10
CA LEU A 238 9.72 -13.86 8.51
C LEU A 238 10.39 -15.22 8.25
N ILE A 239 11.55 -15.23 7.60
CA ILE A 239 12.28 -16.45 7.24
C ILE A 239 12.86 -17.13 8.48
N GLU A 240 13.42 -16.35 9.44
CA GLU A 240 13.91 -16.88 10.71
C GLU A 240 12.78 -17.51 11.52
N GLY A 241 11.65 -16.82 11.68
CA GLY A 241 10.47 -17.34 12.39
C GLY A 241 9.93 -18.62 11.75
N TYR A 242 9.90 -18.67 10.41
CA TYR A 242 9.52 -19.89 9.70
C TYR A 242 10.55 -21.02 9.90
N SER A 243 11.85 -20.73 9.93
CA SER A 243 12.89 -21.70 10.26
C SER A 243 12.66 -22.32 11.65
N ILE A 244 12.32 -21.52 12.65
CA ILE A 244 11.97 -21.97 13.98
C ILE A 244 10.74 -22.89 13.95
N LEU A 245 9.70 -22.55 13.17
CA LEU A 245 8.51 -23.39 13.00
C LEU A 245 8.86 -24.75 12.39
N LYS A 246 9.71 -24.79 11.36
CA LYS A 246 10.19 -26.03 10.74
C LYS A 246 10.91 -26.92 11.75
N ASN A 247 11.80 -26.35 12.55
CA ASN A 247 12.50 -27.08 13.62
C ASN A 247 11.57 -27.63 14.70
N LYS A 248 10.38 -27.04 14.86
CA LYS A 248 9.29 -27.53 15.73
C LYS A 248 8.35 -28.52 15.04
N GLY A 249 8.64 -28.94 13.81
CA GLY A 249 7.92 -29.99 13.09
C GLY A 249 6.74 -29.53 12.26
N ILE A 250 6.60 -28.23 12.00
CA ILE A 250 5.56 -27.70 11.10
C ILE A 250 5.80 -28.24 9.69
N LYS A 251 4.72 -28.73 9.05
CA LYS A 251 4.75 -29.29 7.69
C LYS A 251 4.27 -28.33 6.63
N GLU A 252 3.47 -27.35 7.01
CA GLU A 252 2.95 -26.31 6.15
C GLU A 252 4.10 -25.53 5.49
N LYS A 253 3.97 -25.27 4.19
CA LYS A 253 4.93 -24.45 3.43
C LYS A 253 4.72 -22.96 3.71
N LEU A 254 5.70 -22.12 3.41
CA LEU A 254 5.54 -20.67 3.38
C LEU A 254 5.57 -20.18 1.93
N TYR A 255 4.46 -19.63 1.46
CA TYR A 255 4.41 -18.99 0.15
C TYR A 255 4.47 -17.48 0.30
N ILE A 256 5.29 -16.86 -0.56
CA ILE A 256 5.47 -15.42 -0.59
C ILE A 256 5.08 -14.91 -1.97
N ILE A 257 4.02 -14.10 -2.04
CA ILE A 257 3.57 -13.43 -3.26
C ILE A 257 4.12 -12.01 -3.29
N GLY A 258 4.72 -11.64 -4.41
CA GLY A 258 5.21 -10.31 -4.72
C GLY A 258 6.52 -10.32 -5.49
N GLU A 259 6.92 -9.11 -5.94
CA GLU A 259 8.17 -8.87 -6.63
C GLU A 259 8.87 -7.62 -6.08
N GLY A 260 10.16 -7.48 -6.36
CA GLY A 260 10.92 -6.31 -5.94
C GLY A 260 12.43 -6.48 -5.96
N ASN A 261 13.13 -5.40 -5.67
CA ASN A 261 14.59 -5.34 -5.73
C ASN A 261 15.29 -6.21 -4.66
N GLY A 262 14.55 -6.65 -3.65
CA GLY A 262 15.03 -7.51 -2.57
C GLY A 262 15.07 -9.00 -2.90
N ARG A 263 14.49 -9.43 -4.04
CA ARG A 263 14.32 -10.85 -4.38
C ARG A 263 15.60 -11.66 -4.18
N VAL A 264 16.71 -11.25 -4.80
CA VAL A 264 18.00 -11.95 -4.71
C VAL A 264 18.49 -12.08 -3.25
N LYS A 265 18.28 -11.04 -2.43
CA LYS A 265 18.64 -11.08 -1.01
C LYS A 265 17.78 -12.10 -0.25
N ILE A 266 16.49 -12.16 -0.57
CA ILE A 266 15.53 -13.08 0.08
C ILE A 266 15.84 -14.52 -0.33
N GLU A 267 16.10 -14.79 -1.61
CA GLU A 267 16.52 -16.10 -2.11
C GLU A 267 17.79 -16.61 -1.36
N LYS A 268 18.77 -15.73 -1.19
CA LYS A 268 19.97 -16.07 -0.43
C LYS A 268 19.67 -16.40 1.05
N MET A 269 18.78 -15.66 1.71
CA MET A 269 18.36 -15.97 3.08
C MET A 269 17.67 -17.34 3.19
N ILE A 270 16.86 -17.71 2.20
CA ILE A 270 16.19 -19.02 2.13
C ILE A 270 17.21 -20.14 1.97
N GLU A 271 18.21 -19.96 1.08
CA GLU A 271 19.30 -20.92 0.87
C GLU A 271 20.16 -21.11 2.12
N GLU A 272 20.57 -20.01 2.77
CA GLU A 272 21.39 -20.02 4.00
C GLU A 272 20.72 -20.78 5.16
N LYS A 273 19.38 -20.85 5.16
CA LYS A 273 18.58 -21.57 6.15
C LYS A 273 18.19 -23.00 5.70
N ASN A 274 18.61 -23.45 4.51
CA ASN A 274 18.21 -24.72 3.92
C ASN A 274 16.68 -24.88 3.77
N LEU A 275 15.98 -23.80 3.44
CA LEU A 275 14.51 -23.76 3.32
C LEU A 275 14.02 -23.74 1.87
N GLY A 276 14.84 -24.04 0.87
CA GLY A 276 14.52 -23.91 -0.55
C GLY A 276 13.32 -24.76 -1.01
N GLU A 277 13.05 -25.88 -0.34
CA GLU A 277 11.87 -26.70 -0.63
C GLU A 277 10.61 -26.25 0.14
N ASP A 278 10.76 -25.44 1.17
CA ASP A 278 9.70 -25.08 2.10
C ASP A 278 9.19 -23.65 1.93
N VAL A 279 10.05 -22.73 1.51
CA VAL A 279 9.71 -21.31 1.24
C VAL A 279 9.70 -21.04 -0.25
N ILE A 280 8.54 -20.72 -0.80
CA ILE A 280 8.37 -20.57 -2.26
C ILE A 280 8.02 -19.12 -2.60
N LEU A 281 8.88 -18.45 -3.38
CA LEU A 281 8.61 -17.13 -3.94
C LEU A 281 7.78 -17.28 -5.20
N LEU A 282 6.46 -17.05 -5.09
CA LEU A 282 5.49 -17.23 -6.18
C LEU A 282 5.55 -16.13 -7.26
N GLY A 283 6.34 -15.07 -7.04
CA GLY A 283 6.34 -13.91 -7.91
C GLY A 283 5.08 -13.04 -7.75
N GLU A 284 4.91 -12.09 -8.66
CA GLU A 284 3.73 -11.24 -8.69
C GLU A 284 2.52 -12.01 -9.19
N LYS A 285 1.38 -11.89 -8.51
CA LYS A 285 0.10 -12.49 -8.91
C LYS A 285 -0.93 -11.41 -9.12
N LYS A 286 -1.62 -11.43 -10.26
CA LYS A 286 -2.70 -10.50 -10.57
C LYS A 286 -3.85 -10.66 -9.58
N ASN A 287 -4.17 -11.91 -9.22
CA ASN A 287 -5.16 -12.24 -8.19
C ASN A 287 -4.51 -13.01 -7.04
N PRO A 288 -4.09 -12.34 -5.96
CA PRO A 288 -3.54 -13.01 -4.78
C PRO A 288 -4.62 -13.63 -3.88
N TYR A 289 -5.90 -13.28 -4.10
CA TYR A 289 -6.99 -13.64 -3.19
C TYR A 289 -7.32 -15.12 -3.22
N VAL A 290 -7.17 -15.79 -4.35
CA VAL A 290 -7.33 -17.25 -4.45
C VAL A 290 -6.31 -17.95 -3.53
N TRP A 291 -5.06 -17.47 -3.53
CA TRP A 291 -4.02 -17.97 -2.63
C TRP A 291 -4.32 -17.63 -1.16
N MET A 292 -4.80 -16.42 -0.90
CA MET A 292 -5.16 -15.99 0.45
C MET A 292 -6.30 -16.83 1.02
N LYS A 293 -7.36 -17.06 0.23
CA LYS A 293 -8.49 -17.87 0.64
C LYS A 293 -8.10 -19.30 1.03
N ASN A 294 -7.19 -19.92 0.29
CA ASN A 294 -6.78 -21.31 0.51
C ASN A 294 -5.63 -21.45 1.53
N SER A 295 -5.01 -20.37 1.98
CA SER A 295 -3.98 -20.43 3.01
C SER A 295 -4.56 -20.80 4.39
N LYS A 296 -3.81 -21.53 5.21
CA LYS A 296 -4.16 -21.82 6.61
C LYS A 296 -4.03 -20.59 7.50
N LEU A 297 -3.03 -19.75 7.23
CA LEU A 297 -2.72 -18.59 8.05
C LEU A 297 -2.02 -17.54 7.17
N PHE A 298 -2.32 -16.27 7.44
CA PHE A 298 -1.66 -15.13 6.79
C PHE A 298 -0.61 -14.55 7.72
N ILE A 299 0.64 -14.41 7.25
CA ILE A 299 1.74 -13.83 8.02
C ILE A 299 2.15 -12.51 7.38
N HIS A 300 2.19 -11.46 8.19
CA HIS A 300 2.67 -10.16 7.77
C HIS A 300 3.86 -9.73 8.63
N SER A 301 4.98 -9.42 7.99
CA SER A 301 6.19 -8.97 8.66
C SER A 301 6.72 -7.69 8.03
N SER A 302 6.61 -6.60 8.76
CA SER A 302 7.05 -5.26 8.32
C SER A 302 7.69 -4.50 9.46
N ARG A 303 8.57 -3.55 9.13
CA ARG A 303 9.19 -2.64 10.10
C ARG A 303 8.36 -1.38 10.33
N TYR A 304 7.57 -0.98 9.36
CA TYR A 304 6.60 0.13 9.44
C TYR A 304 5.60 0.04 8.28
N GLU A 305 4.41 0.58 8.51
CA GLU A 305 3.32 0.64 7.51
C GLU A 305 2.63 2.01 7.51
N GLY A 306 1.53 2.09 6.82
CA GLY A 306 0.49 3.08 6.99
C GLY A 306 -0.77 2.38 7.50
N LEU A 307 -1.64 1.95 6.59
CA LEU A 307 -2.71 0.99 6.86
C LEU A 307 -2.50 -0.17 5.88
N PRO A 308 -1.94 -1.31 6.34
CA PRO A 308 -1.59 -2.41 5.44
C PRO A 308 -2.84 -3.07 4.86
N THR A 309 -3.17 -2.73 3.62
CA THR A 309 -4.37 -3.23 2.93
C THR A 309 -4.42 -4.75 2.85
N VAL A 310 -3.26 -5.40 2.77
CA VAL A 310 -3.17 -6.88 2.77
C VAL A 310 -3.67 -7.52 4.06
N LEU A 311 -3.59 -6.83 5.21
CA LEU A 311 -4.21 -7.29 6.47
C LEU A 311 -5.73 -7.14 6.42
N LEU A 312 -6.24 -6.05 5.86
CA LEU A 312 -7.67 -5.86 5.65
C LEU A 312 -8.21 -6.90 4.66
N GLU A 313 -7.48 -7.16 3.58
CA GLU A 313 -7.81 -8.18 2.59
C GLU A 313 -7.88 -9.58 3.23
N ALA A 314 -6.89 -9.93 4.07
CA ALA A 314 -6.88 -11.20 4.81
C ALA A 314 -8.03 -11.27 5.84
N LEU A 315 -8.33 -10.16 6.52
CA LEU A 315 -9.47 -10.04 7.43
C LEU A 315 -10.79 -10.31 6.70
N MET A 316 -11.00 -9.70 5.50
CA MET A 316 -12.21 -9.89 4.68
C MET A 316 -12.38 -11.34 4.22
N MET A 317 -11.27 -12.07 4.07
CA MET A 317 -11.23 -13.50 3.72
C MET A 317 -11.33 -14.45 4.92
N ASP A 318 -11.64 -13.95 6.11
CA ASP A 318 -11.73 -14.72 7.36
C ASP A 318 -10.44 -15.49 7.71
N LYS A 319 -9.28 -14.91 7.35
CA LYS A 319 -8.00 -15.55 7.63
C LYS A 319 -7.55 -15.32 9.08
N PHE A 320 -6.96 -16.34 9.66
CA PHE A 320 -6.13 -16.13 10.83
C PHE A 320 -4.90 -15.34 10.46
N ILE A 321 -4.60 -14.30 11.24
CA ILE A 321 -3.54 -13.34 10.92
C ILE A 321 -2.52 -13.30 12.07
N VAL A 322 -1.24 -13.42 11.72
CA VAL A 322 -0.12 -13.12 12.60
C VAL A 322 0.69 -11.99 11.96
N SER A 323 0.80 -10.86 12.62
CA SER A 323 1.46 -9.66 12.06
C SER A 323 2.50 -9.09 13.02
N SER A 324 3.54 -8.47 12.45
CA SER A 324 4.42 -7.61 13.24
C SER A 324 3.63 -6.43 13.81
N ASN A 325 3.90 -6.09 15.08
CA ASN A 325 3.38 -4.90 15.75
C ASN A 325 4.19 -3.66 15.33
N CYS A 326 4.22 -3.40 14.04
CA CYS A 326 4.96 -2.26 13.51
C CYS A 326 4.11 -0.98 13.51
N PRO A 327 4.73 0.21 13.60
CA PRO A 327 4.05 1.46 13.32
C PRO A 327 3.70 1.53 11.82
N THR A 328 2.55 1.89 11.41
CA THR A 328 1.22 2.13 11.93
C THR A 328 0.26 1.09 11.35
N GLY A 329 -0.96 0.96 11.86
CA GLY A 329 -2.05 0.18 11.26
C GLY A 329 -2.25 -1.24 11.77
N PRO A 330 -1.25 -2.14 11.95
CA PRO A 330 -1.51 -3.51 12.40
C PRO A 330 -2.25 -3.59 13.73
N THR A 331 -1.87 -2.79 14.72
CA THR A 331 -2.56 -2.68 16.01
C THR A 331 -4.02 -2.28 15.79
N GLU A 332 -4.28 -1.27 14.97
CA GLU A 332 -5.62 -0.77 14.70
C GLU A 332 -6.52 -1.82 14.00
N ILE A 333 -5.95 -2.62 13.11
CA ILE A 333 -6.68 -3.67 12.39
C ILE A 333 -6.93 -4.91 13.26
N LEU A 334 -5.97 -5.30 14.11
CA LEU A 334 -5.97 -6.61 14.77
C LEU A 334 -6.32 -6.59 16.26
N THR A 335 -6.56 -5.39 16.84
CA THR A 335 -6.95 -5.28 18.25
C THR A 335 -8.32 -4.60 18.39
N ASN A 336 -8.97 -4.77 19.54
CA ASN A 336 -10.22 -4.11 19.93
C ASN A 336 -11.37 -4.18 18.90
N PRO A 337 -11.98 -5.36 18.63
CA PRO A 337 -11.69 -6.66 19.24
C PRO A 337 -10.45 -7.34 18.64
N LYS A 338 -9.89 -8.31 19.38
CA LYS A 338 -8.68 -9.02 18.94
C LYS A 338 -8.99 -9.95 17.77
N ALA A 339 -8.65 -9.55 16.56
CA ALA A 339 -8.91 -10.25 15.31
C ALA A 339 -7.66 -10.94 14.71
N GLY A 340 -6.53 -10.93 15.43
CA GLY A 340 -5.28 -11.58 15.06
C GLY A 340 -4.25 -11.52 16.17
N GLU A 341 -3.06 -12.07 15.92
CA GLU A 341 -1.92 -12.00 16.85
C GLU A 341 -0.87 -11.00 16.35
N LEU A 342 -0.27 -10.30 17.30
CA LEU A 342 0.84 -9.39 17.06
C LEU A 342 2.13 -9.91 17.70
N PHE A 343 3.26 -9.73 17.01
CA PHE A 343 4.60 -9.99 17.51
C PHE A 343 5.49 -8.74 17.35
N ASP A 344 6.48 -8.58 18.19
CA ASP A 344 7.37 -7.43 18.14
C ASP A 344 8.24 -7.44 16.87
N VAL A 345 8.46 -6.26 16.29
CA VAL A 345 9.29 -6.11 15.08
C VAL A 345 10.69 -6.67 15.33
N GLY A 346 11.12 -7.61 14.49
CA GLY A 346 12.42 -8.27 14.62
C GLY A 346 12.43 -9.53 15.48
N ASP A 347 11.32 -9.87 16.19
CA ASP A 347 11.26 -11.04 17.06
C ASP A 347 10.69 -12.26 16.34
N ALA A 348 11.59 -13.07 15.77
CA ALA A 348 11.26 -14.32 15.09
C ALA A 348 10.72 -15.41 16.04
N ASN A 349 11.12 -15.40 17.32
CA ASN A 349 10.63 -16.35 18.32
C ASN A 349 9.18 -16.07 18.65
N GLN A 350 8.82 -14.80 18.91
CA GLN A 350 7.41 -14.41 19.10
C GLN A 350 6.56 -14.72 17.87
N LEU A 351 7.05 -14.45 16.64
CA LEU A 351 6.34 -14.82 15.41
C LEU A 351 5.99 -16.31 15.45
N ALA A 352 6.98 -17.19 15.69
CA ALA A 352 6.76 -18.63 15.73
C ALA A 352 5.79 -19.04 16.85
N GLU A 353 5.92 -18.46 18.04
CA GLU A 353 5.00 -18.70 19.18
C GLU A 353 3.55 -18.35 18.80
N LYS A 354 3.33 -17.15 18.21
CA LYS A 354 1.99 -16.68 17.81
C LYS A 354 1.37 -17.57 16.73
N VAL A 355 2.17 -18.00 15.75
CA VAL A 355 1.72 -18.96 14.72
C VAL A 355 1.28 -20.26 15.35
N LEU A 356 2.08 -20.87 16.23
CA LEU A 356 1.73 -22.12 16.90
C LEU A 356 0.47 -21.99 17.76
N LYS A 357 0.33 -20.90 18.51
CA LYS A 357 -0.86 -20.61 19.30
C LYS A 357 -2.12 -20.62 18.42
N VAL A 358 -2.08 -19.88 17.31
CA VAL A 358 -3.21 -19.79 16.38
C VAL A 358 -3.52 -21.15 15.73
N LEU A 359 -2.51 -21.98 15.41
CA LEU A 359 -2.72 -23.27 14.77
C LEU A 359 -3.30 -24.33 15.68
N TYR A 360 -2.91 -24.39 16.94
CA TYR A 360 -3.21 -25.51 17.81
C TYR A 360 -4.28 -25.24 18.86
N ASP A 361 -4.57 -23.98 19.18
CA ASP A 361 -5.63 -23.61 20.13
C ASP A 361 -6.98 -23.42 19.41
N LYS A 362 -7.79 -24.48 19.42
CA LYS A 362 -9.09 -24.51 18.72
C LYS A 362 -10.12 -23.56 19.33
N ASP A 363 -10.10 -23.34 20.63
CA ASP A 363 -11.04 -22.42 21.26
C ASP A 363 -10.65 -20.98 20.99
N TYR A 364 -9.35 -20.71 20.97
CA TYR A 364 -8.85 -19.43 20.52
C TYR A 364 -9.16 -19.13 19.05
N GLN A 365 -9.10 -20.13 18.15
CA GLN A 365 -9.53 -19.97 16.75
C GLN A 365 -11.01 -19.53 16.65
N LYS A 366 -11.91 -20.13 17.46
CA LYS A 366 -13.34 -19.74 17.48
C LYS A 366 -13.52 -18.30 17.94
N GLU A 367 -12.79 -17.90 18.98
CA GLU A 367 -12.80 -16.52 19.48
C GLU A 367 -12.31 -15.54 18.40
N LEU A 368 -11.17 -15.84 17.76
CA LEU A 368 -10.63 -15.02 16.68
C LEU A 368 -11.63 -14.85 15.52
N LEU A 369 -12.28 -15.95 15.07
CA LEU A 369 -13.27 -15.87 13.99
C LEU A 369 -14.45 -14.97 14.36
N LYS A 370 -14.97 -15.06 15.58
CA LYS A 370 -16.01 -14.14 16.07
C LYS A 370 -15.55 -12.70 16.02
N ASN A 371 -14.35 -12.44 16.49
CA ASN A 371 -13.78 -11.08 16.55
C ASN A 371 -13.46 -10.53 15.15
N ILE A 372 -13.04 -11.38 14.22
CA ILE A 372 -12.86 -11.02 12.80
C ILE A 372 -14.18 -10.49 12.22
N GLN A 373 -15.32 -11.18 12.47
CA GLN A 373 -16.62 -10.71 11.96
C GLN A 373 -17.04 -9.36 12.56
N LEU A 374 -16.70 -9.09 13.82
CA LEU A 374 -16.94 -7.78 14.43
C LEU A 374 -16.04 -6.72 13.83
N LYS A 375 -14.76 -7.05 13.64
CA LYS A 375 -13.75 -6.11 13.13
C LYS A 375 -13.99 -5.68 11.68
N LYS A 376 -14.49 -6.58 10.82
CA LYS A 376 -14.87 -6.26 9.44
C LYS A 376 -15.81 -5.07 9.33
N LYS A 377 -16.76 -4.94 10.27
CA LYS A 377 -17.74 -3.85 10.25
C LYS A 377 -17.11 -2.45 10.35
N GLU A 378 -15.98 -2.34 11.03
CA GLU A 378 -15.26 -1.04 11.15
C GLU A 378 -14.68 -0.55 9.83
N PHE A 379 -14.56 -1.43 8.82
CA PHE A 379 -13.98 -1.14 7.51
C PHE A 379 -15.02 -1.27 6.39
N GLU A 380 -16.31 -1.14 6.71
CA GLU A 380 -17.38 -1.19 5.71
C GLU A 380 -17.29 0.00 4.74
N LEU A 381 -17.44 -0.30 3.46
CA LEU A 381 -17.29 0.68 2.38
C LEU A 381 -18.30 1.85 2.50
N SER A 382 -19.50 1.59 3.02
CA SER A 382 -20.56 2.60 3.20
C SER A 382 -20.11 3.76 4.11
N GLU A 383 -19.55 3.44 5.28
CA GLU A 383 -19.07 4.46 6.23
C GLU A 383 -17.88 5.25 5.67
N ILE A 384 -16.95 4.54 4.99
CA ILE A 384 -15.81 5.17 4.35
C ILE A 384 -16.28 6.12 3.23
N THR A 385 -17.27 5.70 2.46
CA THR A 385 -17.85 6.50 1.37
C THR A 385 -18.50 7.77 1.89
N GLU A 386 -19.32 7.68 2.93
CA GLU A 386 -19.97 8.84 3.54
C GLU A 386 -18.93 9.86 4.05
N LYS A 387 -17.93 9.35 4.78
CA LYS A 387 -16.85 10.20 5.30
C LYS A 387 -16.02 10.84 4.18
N PHE A 388 -15.75 10.11 3.10
CA PHE A 388 -15.05 10.65 1.94
C PHE A 388 -15.84 11.76 1.25
N HIS A 389 -17.14 11.56 1.02
CA HIS A 389 -18.00 12.59 0.44
C HIS A 389 -18.03 13.85 1.30
N LYS A 390 -18.15 13.69 2.62
CA LYS A 390 -18.09 14.80 3.57
C LYS A 390 -16.77 15.58 3.45
N ILE A 391 -15.63 14.90 3.43
CA ILE A 391 -14.31 15.53 3.26
C ILE A 391 -14.26 16.34 1.95
N ILE A 392 -14.75 15.77 0.84
CA ILE A 392 -14.76 16.46 -0.45
C ILE A 392 -15.68 17.69 -0.42
N GLU A 393 -16.89 17.57 0.13
CA GLU A 393 -17.88 18.66 0.20
C GLU A 393 -17.42 19.83 1.08
N GLU A 394 -16.85 19.53 2.26
CA GLU A 394 -16.29 20.53 3.17
C GLU A 394 -15.03 21.23 2.61
N SER A 395 -14.39 20.62 1.62
CA SER A 395 -13.16 21.14 1.00
C SER A 395 -13.44 21.93 -0.28
N MET A 396 -14.70 22.21 -0.60
CA MET A 396 -15.13 22.97 -1.76
C MET A 396 -16.08 24.07 -1.43
#